data_fb8ad1ef9248bec02dad4f9b3fa215e3
#
_entry.id   fb8ad1ef9248bec02dad4f9b3fa215e3
#
_cell.length_a   1.000
_cell.length_b   1.000
_cell.length_c   1.000
_cell.angle_alpha   90.00
_cell.angle_beta   90.00
_cell.angle_gamma   90.00
#
_symmetry.space_group_name_H-M   'P 1'
#
loop_
_entity.id
_entity.type
_entity.pdbx_description
1 polymer ?
#
loop_
_entity_poly.entity_id
_entity_poly.type
_entity_poly.pdbx_seq_one_letter_code
_entity_poly.pdbx_strand_id
1 'polypeptide(L)'
;MKIALICFSLTGQETGEKLCCGLEKAGITAVLAKKSKYLPDSVKVSTSAWAGEKFPDSDALIFIGATGIAVRSIAPYVASKKSDPAVLVIDECGRFVISLLSGHLGGANELALKAAEILHAVPVVTTATDLHHRFAVDVFAKKNHCSIFNMKAAKEVSAALLAGKNVGFYSEFPVEGKLPEGLVLCDEYGKPVRHAQDDILKDEESFGGCGDLCRNTGSIMADEAKTDCGVAVTVHTSCRPFPSTTQVVPKCLTLGMGCRKGKDAEGIAEAAQKVLDRSGLYKEAFEQIASIDLKKDEQGILSLSENWQIPFVTYTENELKQVPGEFTPSPFVKKITGVDNVCERSAVLASGNGSLLQKKHGENGVTTAVAAREWRIHFE
;
A
#
# COMPACT_ATOMS: atom_id res chain seq x y z
N MET A 1 -10.97 12.41 0.59
CA MET A 1 -9.80 13.30 0.81
C MET A 1 -10.31 14.64 1.31
N LYS A 2 -9.75 15.16 2.42
CA LYS A 2 -10.10 16.42 3.06
C LYS A 2 -8.93 17.39 2.91
N ILE A 3 -9.15 18.50 2.22
CA ILE A 3 -8.10 19.49 1.89
C ILE A 3 -8.41 20.82 2.57
N ALA A 4 -7.44 21.38 3.29
CA ALA A 4 -7.51 22.73 3.85
C ALA A 4 -6.65 23.69 3.02
N LEU A 5 -7.25 24.77 2.51
CA LEU A 5 -6.56 25.82 1.75
C LEU A 5 -6.51 27.10 2.57
N ILE A 6 -5.48 27.91 2.34
CA ILE A 6 -5.37 29.26 2.90
C ILE A 6 -4.79 30.24 1.88
N CYS A 7 -5.40 31.42 1.75
CA CYS A 7 -4.92 32.50 0.90
C CYS A 7 -4.72 33.81 1.67
N PHE A 8 -3.96 34.77 1.10
CA PHE A 8 -3.53 35.98 1.77
C PHE A 8 -3.86 37.29 1.03
N SER A 9 -4.41 37.18 -0.18
CA SER A 9 -4.77 38.31 -1.04
C SER A 9 -6.08 38.04 -1.81
N LEU A 10 -6.65 39.06 -2.44
CA LEU A 10 -7.83 38.92 -3.29
C LEU A 10 -7.54 38.00 -4.49
N THR A 11 -6.43 38.18 -5.18
CA THR A 11 -5.99 37.30 -6.27
C THR A 11 -5.85 35.85 -5.82
N GLY A 12 -5.24 35.64 -4.64
CA GLY A 12 -5.12 34.31 -4.04
C GLY A 12 -6.48 33.69 -3.65
N GLN A 13 -7.45 34.52 -3.26
CA GLN A 13 -8.82 34.06 -3.02
C GLN A 13 -9.47 33.55 -4.32
N GLU A 14 -9.40 34.30 -5.42
CA GLU A 14 -9.94 33.90 -6.70
C GLU A 14 -9.32 32.57 -7.18
N THR A 15 -8.01 32.43 -7.06
CA THR A 15 -7.28 31.21 -7.35
C THR A 15 -7.75 30.04 -6.47
N GLY A 16 -7.94 30.29 -5.17
CA GLY A 16 -8.42 29.28 -4.22
C GLY A 16 -9.86 28.83 -4.49
N GLU A 17 -10.74 29.75 -4.81
CA GLU A 17 -12.14 29.45 -5.16
C GLU A 17 -12.24 28.63 -6.45
N LYS A 18 -11.44 28.97 -7.47
CA LYS A 18 -11.34 28.19 -8.71
C LYS A 18 -10.84 26.76 -8.42
N LEU A 19 -9.81 26.62 -7.58
CA LEU A 19 -9.28 25.30 -7.20
C LEU A 19 -10.29 24.49 -6.42
N CYS A 20 -10.96 25.08 -5.41
CA CYS A 20 -12.00 24.39 -4.61
C CYS A 20 -13.11 23.86 -5.54
N CYS A 21 -13.63 24.70 -6.44
CA CYS A 21 -14.66 24.28 -7.38
C CYS A 21 -14.21 23.11 -8.28
N GLY A 22 -12.94 23.11 -8.73
CA GLY A 22 -12.39 22.03 -9.55
C GLY A 22 -12.20 20.73 -8.76
N LEU A 23 -11.75 20.81 -7.51
CA LEU A 23 -11.58 19.67 -6.60
C LEU A 23 -12.93 19.04 -6.23
N GLU A 24 -13.95 19.86 -5.92
CA GLU A 24 -15.32 19.40 -5.63
C GLU A 24 -15.94 18.62 -6.79
N LYS A 25 -15.76 19.10 -8.04
CA LYS A 25 -16.17 18.36 -9.23
C LYS A 25 -15.50 16.99 -9.36
N ALA A 26 -14.32 16.85 -8.79
CA ALA A 26 -13.58 15.59 -8.71
C ALA A 26 -13.91 14.77 -7.45
N GLY A 27 -14.93 15.13 -6.66
CA GLY A 27 -15.35 14.43 -5.45
C GLY A 27 -14.44 14.63 -4.23
N ILE A 28 -13.62 15.70 -4.22
CA ILE A 28 -12.67 15.99 -3.15
C ILE A 28 -13.20 17.17 -2.33
N THR A 29 -13.33 17.01 -1.03
CA THR A 29 -13.77 18.09 -0.13
C THR A 29 -12.62 19.06 0.12
N ALA A 30 -12.81 20.34 -0.22
CA ALA A 30 -11.84 21.41 -0.07
C ALA A 30 -12.43 22.62 0.63
N VAL A 31 -11.73 23.20 1.62
CA VAL A 31 -12.19 24.36 2.39
C VAL A 31 -11.15 25.45 2.34
N LEU A 32 -11.54 26.64 1.83
CA LEU A 32 -10.68 27.82 1.71
C LEU A 32 -10.81 28.73 2.93
N ALA A 33 -9.72 28.91 3.65
CA ALA A 33 -9.54 29.94 4.67
C ALA A 33 -8.87 31.20 4.08
N LYS A 34 -9.17 32.37 4.65
CA LYS A 34 -8.60 33.65 4.21
C LYS A 34 -7.81 34.27 5.37
N LYS A 35 -6.65 34.84 5.11
CA LYS A 35 -5.82 35.47 6.13
C LYS A 35 -5.30 36.82 5.64
N SER A 36 -6.15 37.85 5.76
CA SER A 36 -5.79 39.24 5.49
C SER A 36 -6.79 40.19 6.12
N LYS A 37 -6.36 41.31 6.64
CA LYS A 37 -7.25 42.37 7.15
C LYS A 37 -8.16 43.00 6.09
N TYR A 38 -7.84 42.76 4.82
CA TYR A 38 -8.58 43.28 3.67
C TYR A 38 -9.56 42.25 3.07
N LEU A 39 -9.62 41.03 3.60
CA LEU A 39 -10.51 39.98 3.14
C LEU A 39 -11.66 39.77 4.15
N PRO A 40 -12.90 39.62 3.68
CA PRO A 40 -14.00 39.26 4.57
C PRO A 40 -13.77 37.87 5.16
N ASP A 41 -14.31 37.62 6.35
CA ASP A 41 -14.25 36.35 7.06
C ASP A 41 -12.81 35.82 7.28
N SER A 42 -11.87 36.74 7.43
CA SER A 42 -10.46 36.41 7.68
C SER A 42 -10.27 35.73 9.02
N VAL A 43 -9.55 34.59 9.02
CA VAL A 43 -9.20 33.85 10.24
C VAL A 43 -8.40 34.73 11.19
N LYS A 44 -8.77 34.71 12.49
CA LYS A 44 -8.15 35.59 13.52
C LYS A 44 -6.81 35.05 14.00
N VAL A 45 -6.63 33.73 14.02
CA VAL A 45 -5.41 33.07 14.48
C VAL A 45 -4.25 33.31 13.53
N SER A 46 -2.99 33.12 13.99
CA SER A 46 -1.82 33.18 13.12
C SER A 46 -1.85 32.06 12.07
N THR A 47 -1.13 32.25 10.97
CA THR A 47 -1.04 31.21 9.91
C THR A 47 -0.44 29.91 10.46
N SER A 48 0.53 30.02 11.39
CA SER A 48 1.10 28.83 12.04
C SER A 48 0.11 28.13 12.95
N ALA A 49 -0.69 28.87 13.72
CA ALA A 49 -1.74 28.28 14.57
C ALA A 49 -2.83 27.61 13.72
N TRP A 50 -3.23 28.22 12.59
CA TRP A 50 -4.15 27.61 11.63
C TRP A 50 -3.55 26.32 11.04
N ALA A 51 -2.28 26.35 10.64
CA ALA A 51 -1.61 25.17 10.14
C ALA A 51 -1.58 24.05 11.19
N GLY A 52 -1.25 24.36 12.45
CA GLY A 52 -1.22 23.39 13.55
C GLY A 52 -2.58 22.75 13.85
N GLU A 53 -3.68 23.50 13.69
CA GLU A 53 -5.03 22.97 13.82
C GLU A 53 -5.36 22.00 12.65
N LYS A 54 -4.96 22.34 11.43
CA LYS A 54 -5.32 21.57 10.23
C LYS A 54 -4.38 20.41 9.92
N PHE A 55 -3.15 20.46 10.40
CA PHE A 55 -2.10 19.48 10.09
C PHE A 55 -2.47 18.04 10.48
N PRO A 56 -3.03 17.75 11.69
CA PRO A 56 -3.44 16.39 12.06
C PRO A 56 -4.77 15.94 11.43
N ASP A 57 -5.65 16.89 11.04
CA ASP A 57 -7.03 16.61 10.67
C ASP A 57 -7.30 16.66 9.16
N SER A 58 -6.27 16.94 8.35
CA SER A 58 -6.41 17.06 6.90
C SER A 58 -5.49 16.09 6.18
N ASP A 59 -5.93 15.59 5.03
CA ASP A 59 -5.09 14.81 4.14
C ASP A 59 -4.08 15.70 3.40
N ALA A 60 -4.44 16.97 3.17
CA ALA A 60 -3.55 17.95 2.54
C ALA A 60 -3.78 19.38 3.01
N LEU A 61 -2.71 20.19 3.03
CA LEU A 61 -2.73 21.63 3.21
C LEU A 61 -2.23 22.31 1.94
N ILE A 62 -2.94 23.34 1.48
CA ILE A 62 -2.54 24.15 0.31
C ILE A 62 -2.43 25.61 0.71
N PHE A 63 -1.23 26.17 0.53
CA PHE A 63 -0.97 27.59 0.77
C PHE A 63 -0.96 28.34 -0.57
N ILE A 64 -1.86 29.33 -0.72
CA ILE A 64 -1.91 30.17 -1.92
C ILE A 64 -1.21 31.47 -1.58
N GLY A 65 0.08 31.56 -1.94
CA GLY A 65 0.96 32.66 -1.61
C GLY A 65 2.43 32.27 -1.61
N ALA A 66 3.28 33.05 -0.92
CA ALA A 66 4.72 32.83 -0.90
C ALA A 66 5.14 31.54 -0.18
N THR A 67 6.01 30.74 -0.78
CA THR A 67 6.54 29.49 -0.22
C THR A 67 7.10 29.66 1.20
N GLY A 68 7.79 30.79 1.48
CA GLY A 68 8.32 31.06 2.81
C GLY A 68 7.26 31.22 3.91
N ILE A 69 6.02 31.58 3.57
CA ILE A 69 4.90 31.60 4.53
C ILE A 69 4.53 30.16 4.89
N ALA A 70 4.38 29.29 3.89
CA ALA A 70 4.05 27.88 4.10
C ALA A 70 5.10 27.20 4.98
N VAL A 71 6.39 27.33 4.62
CA VAL A 71 7.51 26.72 5.36
C VAL A 71 7.51 27.14 6.83
N ARG A 72 7.43 28.44 7.11
CA ARG A 72 7.41 28.92 8.50
C ARG A 72 6.17 28.51 9.27
N SER A 73 5.05 28.33 8.58
CA SER A 73 3.79 27.95 9.23
C SER A 73 3.75 26.48 9.62
N ILE A 74 4.33 25.60 8.81
CA ILE A 74 4.30 24.14 9.05
C ILE A 74 5.50 23.63 9.84
N ALA A 75 6.62 24.35 9.85
CA ALA A 75 7.88 23.91 10.46
C ALA A 75 7.76 23.34 11.89
N PRO A 76 6.92 23.89 12.79
CA PRO A 76 6.76 23.35 14.14
C PRO A 76 6.02 21.99 14.19
N TYR A 77 5.35 21.58 13.13
CA TYR A 77 4.47 20.42 13.09
C TYR A 77 5.00 19.28 12.24
N VAL A 78 6.03 19.52 11.44
CA VAL A 78 6.67 18.51 10.59
C VAL A 78 7.37 17.48 11.45
N ALA A 79 6.96 16.20 11.32
CA ALA A 79 7.48 15.09 12.13
C ALA A 79 8.02 13.94 11.28
N SER A 80 7.23 13.41 10.34
CA SER A 80 7.62 12.24 9.57
C SER A 80 6.92 12.18 8.22
N LYS A 81 7.65 11.82 7.16
CA LYS A 81 7.07 11.59 5.83
C LYS A 81 6.00 10.50 5.78
N LYS A 82 5.82 9.72 6.85
CA LYS A 82 4.78 8.67 6.96
C LYS A 82 3.47 9.19 7.51
N SER A 83 3.50 10.22 8.35
CA SER A 83 2.36 10.76 9.08
C SER A 83 1.96 12.16 8.63
N ASP A 84 2.91 12.92 8.09
CA ASP A 84 2.66 14.30 7.72
C ASP A 84 1.77 14.38 6.47
N PRO A 85 0.76 15.27 6.46
CA PRO A 85 -0.12 15.47 5.31
C PRO A 85 0.65 15.98 4.09
N ALA A 86 0.04 15.87 2.92
CA ALA A 86 0.53 16.55 1.73
C ALA A 86 0.55 18.07 1.94
N VAL A 87 1.63 18.75 1.54
CA VAL A 87 1.65 20.23 1.55
C VAL A 87 2.02 20.74 0.18
N LEU A 88 1.15 21.59 -0.37
CA LEU A 88 1.37 22.30 -1.61
C LEU A 88 1.47 23.80 -1.38
N VAL A 89 2.23 24.46 -2.25
CA VAL A 89 2.24 25.92 -2.38
C VAL A 89 1.86 26.28 -3.79
N ILE A 90 0.95 27.25 -3.92
CA ILE A 90 0.52 27.80 -5.20
C ILE A 90 0.79 29.30 -5.16
N ASP A 91 1.42 29.86 -6.18
CA ASP A 91 1.53 31.31 -6.25
C ASP A 91 0.15 31.95 -6.39
N GLU A 92 -0.02 33.20 -5.95
CA GLU A 92 -1.35 33.82 -5.89
C GLU A 92 -2.05 33.95 -7.25
N CYS A 93 -1.27 33.97 -8.35
CA CYS A 93 -1.79 34.00 -9.71
C CYS A 93 -2.11 32.60 -10.26
N GLY A 94 -1.83 31.52 -9.51
CA GLY A 94 -2.10 30.15 -9.94
C GLY A 94 -1.26 29.68 -11.12
N ARG A 95 -0.02 30.18 -11.27
CA ARG A 95 0.88 29.79 -12.38
C ARG A 95 1.72 28.57 -12.07
N PHE A 96 2.08 28.39 -10.79
CA PHE A 96 2.94 27.29 -10.32
C PHE A 96 2.27 26.57 -9.16
N VAL A 97 2.26 25.24 -9.21
CA VAL A 97 1.81 24.38 -8.12
C VAL A 97 3.01 23.56 -7.64
N ILE A 98 3.49 23.87 -6.44
CA ILE A 98 4.71 23.33 -5.88
C ILE A 98 4.37 22.24 -4.86
N SER A 99 4.84 21.01 -5.07
CA SER A 99 4.83 19.94 -4.10
C SER A 99 5.92 20.19 -3.05
N LEU A 100 5.52 20.68 -1.84
CA LEU A 100 6.46 21.12 -0.81
C LEU A 100 6.83 20.02 0.18
N LEU A 101 5.86 19.20 0.62
CA LEU A 101 6.06 18.16 1.63
C LEU A 101 5.22 16.92 1.33
N SER A 102 5.73 15.74 1.71
CA SER A 102 5.04 14.45 1.58
C SER A 102 4.67 14.08 0.14
N GLY A 103 5.63 14.23 -0.79
CA GLY A 103 5.45 14.04 -2.22
C GLY A 103 4.86 12.70 -2.62
N HIS A 104 5.43 11.58 -2.13
CA HIS A 104 5.02 10.22 -2.50
C HIS A 104 3.90 9.66 -1.59
N LEU A 105 4.24 9.24 -0.37
CA LEU A 105 3.30 8.60 0.56
C LEU A 105 2.13 9.52 0.92
N GLY A 106 2.41 10.80 1.18
CA GLY A 106 1.38 11.79 1.47
C GLY A 106 0.58 12.22 0.23
N GLY A 107 1.06 11.93 -0.99
CA GLY A 107 0.35 12.21 -2.24
C GLY A 107 0.46 13.65 -2.74
N ALA A 108 1.43 14.45 -2.23
CA ALA A 108 1.55 15.85 -2.67
C ALA A 108 1.92 15.99 -4.15
N ASN A 109 2.70 15.06 -4.73
CA ASN A 109 3.04 15.10 -6.16
C ASN A 109 1.80 14.87 -7.04
N GLU A 110 1.01 13.86 -6.72
CA GLU A 110 -0.23 13.54 -7.44
C GLU A 110 -1.26 14.67 -7.33
N LEU A 111 -1.41 15.23 -6.11
CA LEU A 111 -2.28 16.38 -5.87
C LEU A 111 -1.78 17.64 -6.61
N ALA A 112 -0.45 17.84 -6.71
CA ALA A 112 0.12 18.96 -7.45
C ALA A 112 -0.18 18.87 -8.95
N LEU A 113 -0.09 17.68 -9.55
CA LEU A 113 -0.48 17.46 -10.95
C LEU A 113 -1.97 17.77 -11.16
N LYS A 114 -2.84 17.26 -10.30
CA LYS A 114 -4.29 17.49 -10.36
C LYS A 114 -4.66 18.96 -10.18
N ALA A 115 -4.06 19.64 -9.20
CA ALA A 115 -4.29 21.07 -8.97
C ALA A 115 -3.78 21.93 -10.15
N ALA A 116 -2.64 21.55 -10.74
CA ALA A 116 -2.09 22.20 -11.91
C ALA A 116 -2.99 22.05 -13.15
N GLU A 117 -3.59 20.89 -13.36
CA GLU A 117 -4.58 20.65 -14.41
C GLU A 117 -5.81 21.58 -14.24
N ILE A 118 -6.38 21.65 -13.02
CA ILE A 118 -7.54 22.51 -12.69
C ILE A 118 -7.25 23.99 -12.94
N LEU A 119 -6.06 24.44 -12.57
CA LEU A 119 -5.67 25.85 -12.66
C LEU A 119 -5.05 26.23 -13.99
N HIS A 120 -4.70 25.25 -14.85
CA HIS A 120 -3.84 25.38 -16.04
C HIS A 120 -2.46 25.94 -15.67
N ALA A 121 -1.90 25.44 -14.59
CA ALA A 121 -0.63 25.84 -13.99
C ALA A 121 0.52 24.88 -14.35
N VAL A 122 1.74 25.28 -14.02
CA VAL A 122 2.92 24.43 -14.13
C VAL A 122 3.11 23.69 -12.82
N PRO A 123 3.05 22.34 -12.80
CA PRO A 123 3.39 21.57 -11.61
C PRO A 123 4.90 21.56 -11.38
N VAL A 124 5.33 21.78 -10.13
CA VAL A 124 6.72 21.75 -9.72
C VAL A 124 6.93 20.57 -8.78
N VAL A 125 7.36 19.44 -9.34
CA VAL A 125 7.71 18.22 -8.62
C VAL A 125 9.23 18.07 -8.67
N THR A 126 9.87 17.90 -7.49
CA THR A 126 11.33 17.88 -7.36
C THR A 126 11.89 16.55 -6.88
N THR A 127 11.04 15.55 -6.68
CA THR A 127 11.43 14.22 -6.19
C THR A 127 12.21 13.47 -7.27
N ALA A 128 13.42 13.04 -6.97
CA ALA A 128 14.34 12.44 -7.95
C ALA A 128 13.75 11.21 -8.66
N THR A 129 13.02 10.36 -7.95
CA THR A 129 12.37 9.16 -8.51
C THR A 129 11.28 9.51 -9.54
N ASP A 130 10.51 10.58 -9.30
CA ASP A 130 9.50 11.04 -10.26
C ASP A 130 10.14 11.69 -11.50
N LEU A 131 11.18 12.51 -11.30
CA LEU A 131 11.90 13.16 -12.39
C LEU A 131 12.56 12.16 -13.35
N HIS A 132 13.01 11.02 -12.83
CA HIS A 132 13.66 9.98 -13.62
C HIS A 132 12.73 8.83 -14.00
N HIS A 133 11.44 8.92 -13.70
CA HIS A 133 10.44 7.84 -13.91
C HIS A 133 10.92 6.48 -13.39
N ARG A 134 11.64 6.47 -12.25
CA ARG A 134 12.17 5.26 -11.64
C ARG A 134 11.13 4.65 -10.69
N PHE A 135 11.19 3.34 -10.58
CA PHE A 135 10.35 2.60 -9.65
C PHE A 135 10.54 3.11 -8.21
N ALA A 136 9.44 3.43 -7.55
CA ALA A 136 9.39 3.85 -6.15
C ALA A 136 8.60 2.84 -5.33
N VAL A 137 9.26 2.20 -4.36
CA VAL A 137 8.66 1.14 -3.52
C VAL A 137 7.44 1.62 -2.77
N ASP A 138 7.46 2.86 -2.29
CA ASP A 138 6.37 3.47 -1.52
C ASP A 138 5.14 3.77 -2.40
N VAL A 139 5.34 4.28 -3.61
CA VAL A 139 4.26 4.48 -4.58
C VAL A 139 3.66 3.14 -5.00
N PHE A 140 4.51 2.16 -5.31
CA PHE A 140 4.10 0.82 -5.65
C PHE A 140 3.27 0.15 -4.54
N ALA A 141 3.75 0.20 -3.30
CA ALA A 141 3.03 -0.37 -2.17
C ALA A 141 1.69 0.33 -1.93
N LYS A 142 1.63 1.66 -2.06
CA LYS A 142 0.38 2.44 -1.93
C LYS A 142 -0.64 2.05 -3.01
N LYS A 143 -0.22 1.99 -4.28
CA LYS A 143 -1.09 1.58 -5.40
C LYS A 143 -1.66 0.18 -5.22
N ASN A 144 -0.86 -0.74 -4.69
CA ASN A 144 -1.25 -2.13 -4.46
C ASN A 144 -1.85 -2.38 -3.06
N HIS A 145 -2.12 -1.33 -2.25
CA HIS A 145 -2.65 -1.42 -0.89
C HIS A 145 -1.84 -2.31 0.05
N CYS A 146 -0.50 -2.24 -0.06
CA CYS A 146 0.45 -3.03 0.69
C CYS A 146 1.11 -2.25 1.82
N SER A 147 1.54 -2.97 2.86
CA SER A 147 2.42 -2.45 3.92
C SER A 147 3.89 -2.64 3.54
N ILE A 148 4.77 -1.73 3.97
CA ILE A 148 6.22 -1.82 3.71
C ILE A 148 6.96 -2.11 5.00
N PHE A 149 7.82 -3.11 4.95
CA PHE A 149 8.75 -3.46 6.02
C PHE A 149 10.20 -3.29 5.56
N ASN A 150 11.09 -2.95 6.51
CA ASN A 150 12.48 -2.62 6.25
C ASN A 150 12.68 -1.38 5.38
N MET A 151 12.27 -0.22 5.89
CA MET A 151 12.43 1.08 5.22
C MET A 151 13.89 1.43 4.90
N LYS A 152 14.88 0.82 5.59
CA LYS A 152 16.29 1.00 5.26
C LYS A 152 16.59 0.38 3.89
N ALA A 153 16.17 -0.87 3.68
CA ALA A 153 16.30 -1.54 2.38
C ALA A 153 15.52 -0.81 1.28
N ALA A 154 14.32 -0.26 1.56
CA ALA A 154 13.58 0.54 0.58
C ALA A 154 14.36 1.78 0.10
N LYS A 155 15.12 2.43 1.00
CA LYS A 155 16.01 3.53 0.61
C LYS A 155 17.21 3.05 -0.23
N GLU A 156 17.77 1.88 0.09
CA GLU A 156 18.86 1.27 -0.68
C GLU A 156 18.39 0.90 -2.10
N VAL A 157 17.20 0.32 -2.24
CA VAL A 157 16.55 0.06 -3.54
C VAL A 157 16.43 1.35 -4.37
N SER A 158 15.89 2.43 -3.78
CA SER A 158 15.75 3.71 -4.48
C SER A 158 17.11 4.30 -4.88
N ALA A 159 18.11 4.23 -4.00
CA ALA A 159 19.46 4.72 -4.29
C ALA A 159 20.14 3.90 -5.41
N ALA A 160 19.98 2.58 -5.43
CA ALA A 160 20.52 1.71 -6.46
C ALA A 160 19.91 2.03 -7.84
N LEU A 161 18.57 2.17 -7.90
CA LEU A 161 17.88 2.53 -9.15
C LEU A 161 18.29 3.91 -9.68
N LEU A 162 18.45 4.91 -8.79
CA LEU A 162 18.93 6.24 -9.17
C LEU A 162 20.39 6.20 -9.65
N ALA A 163 21.21 5.27 -9.14
CA ALA A 163 22.57 5.04 -9.61
C ALA A 163 22.65 4.20 -10.89
N GLY A 164 21.51 3.84 -11.51
CA GLY A 164 21.45 3.04 -12.72
C GLY A 164 21.76 1.55 -12.51
N LYS A 165 21.74 1.06 -11.26
CA LYS A 165 21.95 -0.35 -10.94
C LYS A 165 20.64 -1.14 -11.02
N ASN A 166 20.75 -2.41 -11.38
CA ASN A 166 19.62 -3.32 -11.32
C ASN A 166 19.30 -3.72 -9.87
N VAL A 167 18.01 -3.89 -9.59
CA VAL A 167 17.43 -4.23 -8.30
C VAL A 167 16.59 -5.49 -8.47
N GLY A 168 16.70 -6.44 -7.54
CA GLY A 168 15.92 -7.67 -7.58
C GLY A 168 14.44 -7.42 -7.24
N PHE A 169 13.55 -8.13 -7.91
CA PHE A 169 12.12 -8.17 -7.61
C PHE A 169 11.65 -9.62 -7.50
N TYR A 170 11.11 -9.98 -6.35
CA TYR A 170 10.53 -11.30 -6.09
C TYR A 170 9.07 -11.15 -5.68
N SER A 171 8.22 -12.08 -6.07
CA SER A 171 6.83 -12.12 -5.65
C SER A 171 6.32 -13.54 -5.46
N GLU A 172 5.60 -13.78 -4.35
CA GLU A 172 4.80 -14.98 -4.13
C GLU A 172 3.48 -14.93 -4.92
N PHE A 173 3.16 -13.81 -5.55
CA PHE A 173 1.90 -13.54 -6.23
C PHE A 173 2.11 -13.31 -7.72
N PRO A 174 1.11 -13.59 -8.56
CA PRO A 174 1.15 -13.25 -9.98
C PRO A 174 1.40 -11.77 -10.21
N VAL A 175 2.23 -11.48 -11.21
CA VAL A 175 2.59 -10.11 -11.62
C VAL A 175 1.89 -9.79 -12.92
N GLU A 176 1.19 -8.65 -12.98
CA GLU A 176 0.55 -8.11 -14.16
C GLU A 176 1.19 -6.77 -14.55
N GLY A 177 1.31 -6.54 -15.85
CA GLY A 177 1.97 -5.35 -16.39
C GLY A 177 3.45 -5.57 -16.68
N LYS A 178 4.07 -4.55 -17.29
CA LYS A 178 5.50 -4.57 -17.62
C LYS A 178 6.33 -4.23 -16.40
N LEU A 179 7.35 -5.06 -16.13
CA LEU A 179 8.29 -4.78 -15.06
C LEU A 179 8.98 -3.42 -15.30
N PRO A 180 8.99 -2.49 -14.32
CA PRO A 180 9.67 -1.21 -14.44
C PRO A 180 11.16 -1.35 -14.75
N GLU A 181 11.70 -0.38 -15.50
CA GLU A 181 13.13 -0.35 -15.84
C GLU A 181 14.01 -0.37 -14.58
N GLY A 182 15.06 -1.20 -14.61
CA GLY A 182 15.98 -1.41 -13.50
C GLY A 182 15.54 -2.48 -12.50
N LEU A 183 14.32 -3.02 -12.60
CA LEU A 183 13.93 -4.20 -11.83
C LEU A 183 14.24 -5.48 -12.61
N VAL A 184 14.72 -6.49 -11.90
CA VAL A 184 15.01 -7.82 -12.44
C VAL A 184 14.18 -8.85 -11.68
N LEU A 185 13.33 -9.60 -12.39
CA LEU A 185 12.55 -10.65 -11.77
C LEU A 185 13.47 -11.76 -11.26
N CYS A 186 13.27 -12.16 -10.00
CA CYS A 186 14.09 -13.16 -9.32
C CYS A 186 13.24 -14.26 -8.70
N ASP A 187 13.84 -15.40 -8.43
CA ASP A 187 13.28 -16.49 -7.63
C ASP A 187 13.39 -16.21 -6.12
N GLU A 188 12.92 -17.16 -5.31
CA GLU A 188 12.95 -17.09 -3.84
C GLU A 188 14.36 -17.04 -3.23
N TYR A 189 15.40 -17.34 -4.02
CA TYR A 189 16.82 -17.26 -3.65
C TYR A 189 17.52 -16.01 -4.18
N GLY A 190 16.77 -15.11 -4.83
CA GLY A 190 17.28 -13.87 -5.43
C GLY A 190 18.05 -14.07 -6.74
N LYS A 191 17.87 -15.21 -7.42
CA LYS A 191 18.45 -15.47 -8.73
C LYS A 191 17.52 -14.94 -9.83
N PRO A 192 18.05 -14.25 -10.86
CA PRO A 192 17.26 -13.80 -12.00
C PRO A 192 16.52 -14.94 -12.70
N VAL A 193 15.23 -14.73 -12.99
CA VAL A 193 14.37 -15.64 -13.74
C VAL A 193 14.18 -15.10 -15.14
N ARG A 194 14.52 -15.90 -16.18
CA ARG A 194 14.28 -15.54 -17.58
C ARG A 194 12.80 -15.76 -17.91
N HIS A 195 12.12 -14.73 -18.39
CA HIS A 195 10.79 -14.91 -19.00
C HIS A 195 10.93 -15.49 -20.39
N ALA A 196 10.15 -16.53 -20.70
CA ALA A 196 10.08 -17.12 -22.05
C ALA A 196 9.61 -16.15 -23.16
N GLN A 197 9.21 -14.93 -22.81
CA GLN A 197 8.86 -13.87 -23.77
C GLN A 197 10.06 -13.11 -24.35
N ASP A 198 11.23 -13.18 -23.72
CA ASP A 198 12.43 -12.52 -24.24
C ASP A 198 13.09 -13.28 -25.42
N ASP A 199 12.73 -14.54 -25.61
CA ASP A 199 13.25 -15.38 -26.71
C ASP A 199 12.47 -15.20 -28.03
N ILE A 200 11.24 -14.64 -28.01
CA ILE A 200 10.40 -14.50 -29.23
C ILE A 200 10.80 -13.28 -30.08
N LEU A 201 11.48 -12.28 -29.48
CA LEU A 201 11.87 -11.06 -30.22
C LEU A 201 13.26 -11.14 -30.88
N LYS A 202 13.98 -12.27 -30.76
CA LYS A 202 15.30 -12.44 -31.41
C LYS A 202 15.29 -13.26 -32.73
N ASP A 203 14.14 -13.84 -33.07
CA ASP A 203 14.06 -14.73 -34.26
C ASP A 203 13.46 -14.04 -35.51
N GLU A 204 13.09 -12.75 -35.47
CA GLU A 204 12.54 -12.05 -36.64
C GLU A 204 13.52 -11.18 -37.45
N GLU A 205 14.82 -11.17 -37.10
CA GLU A 205 15.84 -10.43 -37.87
C GLU A 205 16.94 -11.35 -38.44
N SER A 206 16.56 -12.41 -39.15
CA SER A 206 17.55 -13.14 -39.97
C SER A 206 16.96 -13.68 -41.27
N PHE A 207 16.63 -12.77 -42.19
CA PHE A 207 16.61 -13.11 -43.61
C PHE A 207 17.23 -11.95 -44.40
N GLY A 208 18.44 -12.19 -44.93
CA GLY A 208 19.00 -11.37 -46.00
C GLY A 208 20.48 -11.11 -45.97
N GLY A 209 21.29 -12.05 -46.51
CA GLY A 209 22.35 -11.74 -47.49
C GLY A 209 23.74 -11.33 -47.02
N CYS A 210 24.65 -12.30 -47.17
CA CYS A 210 26.03 -12.17 -47.73
C CYS A 210 27.08 -11.27 -47.06
N GLY A 211 28.21 -11.89 -46.70
CA GLY A 211 29.53 -11.23 -46.69
C GLY A 211 30.32 -11.26 -45.41
N ASP A 212 31.29 -12.12 -45.39
CA ASP A 212 32.44 -12.31 -44.49
C ASP A 212 33.01 -11.12 -43.70
N LEU A 213 33.65 -11.48 -42.61
CA LEU A 213 34.58 -10.79 -41.71
C LEU A 213 33.94 -10.01 -40.52
N CYS A 214 33.89 -10.65 -39.40
CA CYS A 214 34.71 -10.32 -38.22
C CYS A 214 34.35 -11.27 -37.05
N ARG A 215 35.21 -12.26 -36.84
CA ARG A 215 35.32 -12.98 -35.57
C ARG A 215 35.79 -11.98 -34.51
N ASN A 216 35.07 -11.86 -33.49
CA ASN A 216 35.35 -11.48 -32.10
C ASN A 216 34.32 -10.48 -31.57
N THR A 217 33.16 -10.98 -31.21
CA THR A 217 32.49 -10.43 -30.04
C THR A 217 32.20 -11.63 -29.15
N GLY A 218 33.05 -11.76 -28.15
CA GLY A 218 32.83 -12.70 -27.09
C GLY A 218 31.42 -12.51 -26.55
N SER A 219 30.67 -13.59 -26.53
CA SER A 219 29.52 -13.74 -25.66
C SER A 219 30.00 -13.39 -24.26
N ILE A 220 29.76 -12.16 -23.83
CA ILE A 220 29.81 -11.83 -22.42
C ILE A 220 28.60 -12.59 -21.86
N MET A 221 28.89 -13.81 -21.39
CA MET A 221 28.09 -14.45 -20.38
C MET A 221 28.02 -13.40 -19.29
N ALA A 222 26.90 -12.64 -19.23
CA ALA A 222 26.63 -11.78 -18.12
C ALA A 222 26.62 -12.72 -16.93
N ASP A 223 27.70 -12.67 -16.17
CA ASP A 223 27.82 -13.30 -14.86
C ASP A 223 26.54 -12.91 -14.13
N GLU A 224 25.74 -13.90 -13.74
CA GLU A 224 24.42 -13.68 -13.11
C GLU A 224 24.67 -13.07 -11.74
N ALA A 225 25.05 -11.80 -11.73
CA ALA A 225 25.39 -11.06 -10.53
C ALA A 225 24.13 -10.97 -9.66
N LYS A 226 24.16 -11.71 -8.57
CA LYS A 226 23.17 -11.66 -7.51
C LYS A 226 22.96 -10.20 -7.12
N THR A 227 21.71 -9.71 -7.15
CA THR A 227 21.42 -8.33 -6.80
C THR A 227 21.61 -8.12 -5.29
N ASP A 228 22.32 -7.06 -4.89
CA ASP A 228 22.62 -6.77 -3.49
C ASP A 228 21.38 -6.33 -2.69
N CYS A 229 20.41 -5.72 -3.37
CA CYS A 229 19.16 -5.26 -2.78
C CYS A 229 17.97 -5.58 -3.68
N GLY A 230 16.79 -5.66 -3.07
CA GLY A 230 15.58 -5.96 -3.82
C GLY A 230 14.29 -5.78 -3.02
N VAL A 231 13.19 -5.98 -3.76
CA VAL A 231 11.83 -5.96 -3.26
C VAL A 231 11.27 -7.38 -3.25
N ALA A 232 10.71 -7.81 -2.12
CA ALA A 232 9.98 -9.06 -2.01
C ALA A 232 8.51 -8.77 -1.68
N VAL A 233 7.60 -9.17 -2.58
CA VAL A 233 6.15 -9.12 -2.30
C VAL A 233 5.74 -10.45 -1.70
N THR A 234 5.41 -10.46 -0.42
CA THR A 234 5.23 -11.67 0.39
C THR A 234 4.33 -11.43 1.58
N VAL A 235 3.70 -12.48 2.09
CA VAL A 235 3.02 -12.48 3.39
C VAL A 235 3.88 -13.06 4.52
N HIS A 236 5.07 -13.60 4.19
CA HIS A 236 5.95 -14.30 5.12
C HIS A 236 7.08 -13.42 5.66
N THR A 237 7.27 -13.42 6.96
CA THR A 237 8.32 -12.64 7.67
C THR A 237 9.73 -13.11 7.35
N SER A 238 9.89 -14.38 7.00
CA SER A 238 11.18 -15.02 6.67
C SER A 238 11.62 -14.81 5.23
N CYS A 239 10.74 -14.35 4.34
CA CYS A 239 11.05 -14.18 2.92
C CYS A 239 12.02 -13.02 2.70
N ARG A 240 13.29 -13.32 2.46
CA ARG A 240 14.39 -12.38 2.26
C ARG A 240 15.33 -12.85 1.16
N PRO A 241 14.91 -12.82 -0.11
CA PRO A 241 15.71 -13.34 -1.23
C PRO A 241 17.00 -12.56 -1.49
N PHE A 242 17.10 -11.31 -1.03
CA PHE A 242 18.25 -10.44 -1.27
C PHE A 242 19.00 -10.12 0.02
N PRO A 243 20.31 -9.81 0.00
CA PRO A 243 21.06 -9.36 1.16
C PRO A 243 20.42 -8.14 1.86
N SER A 244 19.90 -7.20 1.08
CA SER A 244 19.06 -6.11 1.55
C SER A 244 17.67 -6.22 0.94
N THR A 245 16.73 -6.84 1.64
CA THR A 245 15.35 -7.05 1.19
C THR A 245 14.40 -6.06 1.85
N THR A 246 13.65 -5.30 1.05
CA THR A 246 12.43 -4.64 1.50
C THR A 246 11.24 -5.53 1.21
N GLN A 247 10.41 -5.78 2.23
CA GLN A 247 9.21 -6.59 2.08
C GLN A 247 8.00 -5.69 1.88
N VAL A 248 7.23 -6.01 0.85
CA VAL A 248 5.94 -5.37 0.53
C VAL A 248 4.85 -6.41 0.79
N VAL A 249 4.00 -6.14 1.77
CA VAL A 249 3.06 -7.11 2.33
C VAL A 249 1.63 -6.74 1.94
N PRO A 250 0.99 -7.52 1.05
CA PRO A 250 -0.40 -7.28 0.66
C PRO A 250 -1.38 -7.68 1.75
N LYS A 251 -2.52 -6.99 1.84
CA LYS A 251 -3.67 -7.39 2.65
C LYS A 251 -4.53 -8.37 1.85
N CYS A 252 -4.33 -9.66 2.06
CA CYS A 252 -5.02 -10.71 1.30
C CYS A 252 -5.38 -11.94 2.15
N LEU A 253 -5.09 -11.92 3.46
CA LEU A 253 -5.34 -13.05 4.33
C LEU A 253 -6.59 -12.85 5.18
N THR A 254 -7.34 -13.94 5.39
CA THR A 254 -8.48 -14.01 6.32
C THR A 254 -8.17 -15.00 7.43
N LEU A 255 -8.36 -14.57 8.67
CA LEU A 255 -8.28 -15.43 9.84
C LEU A 255 -9.67 -16.01 10.16
N GLY A 256 -9.88 -17.26 9.86
CA GLY A 256 -11.07 -17.99 10.30
C GLY A 256 -10.92 -18.45 11.74
N MET A 257 -11.92 -18.16 12.58
CA MET A 257 -11.85 -18.42 14.00
C MET A 257 -13.11 -19.09 14.54
N GLY A 258 -12.92 -20.06 15.43
CA GLY A 258 -13.98 -20.65 16.23
C GLY A 258 -13.50 -20.76 17.69
N CYS A 259 -14.40 -20.56 18.65
CA CYS A 259 -14.05 -20.69 20.06
C CYS A 259 -15.19 -21.26 20.90
N ARG A 260 -14.91 -21.72 22.13
CA ARG A 260 -15.94 -21.99 23.14
C ARG A 260 -16.64 -20.69 23.50
N LYS A 261 -17.93 -20.78 23.88
CA LYS A 261 -18.70 -19.61 24.31
C LYS A 261 -18.06 -18.95 25.54
N GLY A 262 -17.90 -17.63 25.49
CA GLY A 262 -17.31 -16.86 26.59
C GLY A 262 -15.81 -17.06 26.75
N LYS A 263 -15.09 -17.42 25.69
CA LYS A 263 -13.62 -17.50 25.74
C LYS A 263 -13.03 -16.10 25.97
N ASP A 264 -12.10 -16.01 26.93
CA ASP A 264 -11.44 -14.76 27.31
C ASP A 264 -10.66 -14.15 26.15
N ALA A 265 -10.52 -12.82 26.15
CA ALA A 265 -9.86 -12.07 25.10
C ALA A 265 -8.35 -12.42 24.99
N GLU A 266 -7.70 -12.72 26.13
CA GLU A 266 -6.29 -13.10 26.16
C GLU A 266 -6.06 -14.43 25.43
N GLY A 267 -6.88 -15.44 25.70
CA GLY A 267 -6.77 -16.74 25.02
C GLY A 267 -7.09 -16.67 23.52
N ILE A 268 -7.97 -15.75 23.08
CA ILE A 268 -8.22 -15.48 21.66
C ILE A 268 -7.00 -14.80 21.01
N ALA A 269 -6.44 -13.78 21.67
CA ALA A 269 -5.24 -13.08 21.19
C ALA A 269 -4.02 -14.02 21.11
N GLU A 270 -3.83 -14.88 22.12
CA GLU A 270 -2.77 -15.89 22.13
C GLU A 270 -2.90 -16.88 20.97
N ALA A 271 -4.12 -17.35 20.68
CA ALA A 271 -4.36 -18.24 19.56
C ALA A 271 -4.06 -17.56 18.21
N ALA A 272 -4.41 -16.30 18.05
CA ALA A 272 -4.08 -15.50 16.86
C ALA A 272 -2.55 -15.28 16.74
N GLN A 273 -1.85 -14.95 17.85
CA GLN A 273 -0.40 -14.80 17.83
C GLN A 273 0.31 -16.10 17.44
N LYS A 274 -0.15 -17.24 17.96
CA LYS A 274 0.39 -18.56 17.58
C LYS A 274 0.21 -18.90 16.10
N VAL A 275 -0.83 -18.35 15.44
CA VAL A 275 -0.97 -18.44 13.97
C VAL A 275 0.17 -17.71 13.30
N LEU A 276 0.44 -16.46 13.71
CA LEU A 276 1.52 -15.64 13.13
C LEU A 276 2.87 -16.33 13.31
N ASP A 277 3.18 -16.77 14.54
CA ASP A 277 4.47 -17.37 14.90
C ASP A 277 4.74 -18.67 14.15
N ARG A 278 3.73 -19.56 14.11
CA ARG A 278 3.85 -20.88 13.48
C ARG A 278 3.94 -20.81 11.97
N SER A 279 3.21 -19.90 11.35
CA SER A 279 3.19 -19.75 9.89
C SER A 279 4.15 -18.68 9.38
N GLY A 280 4.82 -17.95 10.28
CA GLY A 280 5.72 -16.87 9.94
C GLY A 280 5.04 -15.77 9.13
N LEU A 281 3.76 -15.46 9.41
CA LEU A 281 2.98 -14.49 8.68
C LEU A 281 3.05 -13.10 9.30
N TYR A 282 3.00 -12.08 8.45
CA TYR A 282 2.79 -10.71 8.90
C TYR A 282 1.35 -10.49 9.36
N LYS A 283 1.15 -9.84 10.51
CA LYS A 283 -0.17 -9.43 10.98
C LYS A 283 -0.86 -8.49 9.96
N GLU A 284 -0.08 -7.63 9.34
CA GLU A 284 -0.53 -6.66 8.34
C GLU A 284 -1.02 -7.28 7.03
N ALA A 285 -0.75 -8.59 6.82
CA ALA A 285 -1.30 -9.33 5.69
C ALA A 285 -2.78 -9.70 5.87
N PHE A 286 -3.29 -9.63 7.11
CA PHE A 286 -4.69 -9.95 7.39
C PHE A 286 -5.60 -8.75 7.10
N GLU A 287 -6.67 -9.01 6.35
CA GLU A 287 -7.69 -8.02 6.01
C GLU A 287 -8.94 -8.14 6.87
N GLN A 288 -9.23 -9.32 7.44
CA GLN A 288 -10.41 -9.57 8.26
C GLN A 288 -10.30 -10.83 9.11
N ILE A 289 -11.20 -10.93 10.10
CA ILE A 289 -11.46 -12.13 10.90
C ILE A 289 -12.85 -12.64 10.51
N ALA A 290 -13.02 -13.97 10.39
CA ALA A 290 -14.27 -14.58 10.00
C ALA A 290 -14.71 -15.69 10.94
N SER A 291 -16.02 -15.81 11.18
CA SER A 291 -16.61 -16.88 12.00
C SER A 291 -18.06 -17.18 11.59
N ILE A 292 -18.76 -17.99 12.39
CA ILE A 292 -20.19 -18.24 12.28
C ILE A 292 -21.01 -17.21 13.08
N ASP A 293 -22.22 -16.88 12.69
CA ASP A 293 -23.13 -15.92 13.34
C ASP A 293 -23.37 -16.17 14.82
N LEU A 294 -23.30 -17.43 15.26
CA LEU A 294 -23.34 -17.79 16.68
C LEU A 294 -22.24 -17.12 17.51
N LYS A 295 -21.21 -16.57 16.86
CA LYS A 295 -20.03 -15.90 17.46
C LYS A 295 -19.99 -14.40 17.27
N LYS A 296 -21.01 -13.78 16.66
CA LYS A 296 -21.05 -12.35 16.36
C LYS A 296 -20.86 -11.43 17.58
N ASP A 297 -21.33 -11.87 18.76
CA ASP A 297 -21.24 -11.12 20.01
C ASP A 297 -20.14 -11.65 20.96
N GLU A 298 -19.20 -12.47 20.47
CA GLU A 298 -18.11 -13.02 21.27
C GLU A 298 -17.05 -11.97 21.55
N GLN A 299 -17.01 -11.47 22.79
CA GLN A 299 -16.19 -10.31 23.18
C GLN A 299 -14.70 -10.51 22.91
N GLY A 300 -14.18 -11.74 23.05
CA GLY A 300 -12.77 -12.03 22.77
C GLY A 300 -12.40 -11.83 21.29
N ILE A 301 -13.28 -12.20 20.36
CA ILE A 301 -13.05 -12.00 18.91
C ILE A 301 -13.22 -10.52 18.53
N LEU A 302 -14.22 -9.84 19.11
CA LEU A 302 -14.42 -8.39 18.91
C LEU A 302 -13.20 -7.59 19.39
N SER A 303 -12.66 -7.90 20.57
CA SER A 303 -11.43 -7.28 21.08
C SER A 303 -10.22 -7.54 20.16
N LEU A 304 -10.08 -8.74 19.58
CA LEU A 304 -9.02 -9.04 18.62
C LEU A 304 -9.17 -8.19 17.34
N SER A 305 -10.41 -8.08 16.83
CA SER A 305 -10.73 -7.24 15.66
C SER A 305 -10.34 -5.78 15.89
N GLU A 306 -10.68 -5.21 17.04
CA GLU A 306 -10.30 -3.86 17.44
C GLU A 306 -8.78 -3.70 17.53
N ASN A 307 -8.09 -4.65 18.21
CA ASN A 307 -6.63 -4.61 18.37
C ASN A 307 -5.86 -4.75 17.05
N TRP A 308 -6.40 -5.52 16.10
CA TRP A 308 -5.80 -5.69 14.78
C TRP A 308 -6.24 -4.62 13.79
N GLN A 309 -7.27 -3.82 14.15
CA GLN A 309 -7.88 -2.80 13.29
C GLN A 309 -8.36 -3.38 11.94
N ILE A 310 -8.96 -4.58 12.00
CA ILE A 310 -9.54 -5.28 10.84
C ILE A 310 -10.97 -5.71 11.18
N PRO A 311 -11.89 -5.76 10.21
CA PRO A 311 -13.29 -6.13 10.44
C PRO A 311 -13.43 -7.59 10.91
N PHE A 312 -14.43 -7.82 11.76
CA PHE A 312 -14.91 -9.13 12.09
C PHE A 312 -16.23 -9.39 11.33
N VAL A 313 -16.25 -10.41 10.49
CA VAL A 313 -17.39 -10.80 9.67
C VAL A 313 -17.93 -12.16 10.10
N THR A 314 -19.23 -12.34 10.03
CA THR A 314 -19.85 -13.62 10.39
C THR A 314 -20.80 -14.09 9.30
N TYR A 315 -20.99 -15.41 9.22
CA TYR A 315 -21.79 -16.08 8.22
C TYR A 315 -22.78 -17.04 8.86
N THR A 316 -23.91 -17.24 8.23
CA THR A 316 -24.92 -18.20 8.64
C THR A 316 -24.43 -19.64 8.46
N GLU A 317 -25.05 -20.57 9.16
CA GLU A 317 -24.84 -22.02 8.98
C GLU A 317 -25.01 -22.43 7.50
N ASN A 318 -26.02 -21.89 6.82
CA ASN A 318 -26.33 -22.25 5.44
C ASN A 318 -25.26 -21.77 4.47
N GLU A 319 -24.74 -20.54 4.65
CA GLU A 319 -23.65 -20.02 3.83
C GLU A 319 -22.38 -20.85 4.01
N LEU A 320 -22.03 -21.20 5.24
CA LEU A 320 -20.86 -22.03 5.50
C LEU A 320 -20.97 -23.46 4.93
N LYS A 321 -22.17 -24.05 4.89
CA LYS A 321 -22.40 -25.35 4.26
C LYS A 321 -22.18 -25.35 2.76
N GLN A 322 -22.43 -24.23 2.10
CA GLN A 322 -22.31 -24.09 0.64
C GLN A 322 -20.86 -23.87 0.18
N VAL A 323 -19.93 -23.58 1.09
CA VAL A 323 -18.52 -23.35 0.73
C VAL A 323 -17.93 -24.61 0.11
N PRO A 324 -17.45 -24.57 -1.14
CA PRO A 324 -16.86 -25.71 -1.80
C PRO A 324 -15.48 -26.05 -1.20
N GLY A 325 -15.12 -27.33 -1.23
CA GLY A 325 -13.81 -27.81 -0.80
C GLY A 325 -13.87 -28.91 0.27
N GLU A 326 -12.70 -29.44 0.59
CA GLU A 326 -12.51 -30.43 1.64
C GLU A 326 -12.00 -29.75 2.91
N PHE A 327 -12.74 -29.92 4.02
CA PHE A 327 -12.44 -29.29 5.30
C PHE A 327 -12.24 -30.34 6.40
N THR A 328 -11.48 -29.99 7.43
CA THR A 328 -11.18 -30.86 8.57
C THR A 328 -12.45 -31.08 9.42
N PRO A 329 -13.08 -32.26 9.41
CA PRO A 329 -14.38 -32.45 10.06
C PRO A 329 -14.26 -32.42 11.59
N SER A 330 -15.33 -31.97 12.24
CA SER A 330 -15.47 -32.02 13.71
C SER A 330 -16.92 -32.41 14.07
N PRO A 331 -17.16 -33.65 14.52
CA PRO A 331 -18.48 -34.09 14.94
C PRO A 331 -19.06 -33.23 16.06
N PHE A 332 -18.24 -32.77 16.99
CA PHE A 332 -18.65 -31.89 18.08
C PHE A 332 -19.16 -30.54 17.55
N VAL A 333 -18.41 -29.90 16.64
CA VAL A 333 -18.80 -28.62 16.04
C VAL A 333 -20.07 -28.78 15.24
N LYS A 334 -20.21 -29.86 14.45
CA LYS A 334 -21.38 -30.15 13.67
C LYS A 334 -22.65 -30.27 14.53
N LYS A 335 -22.56 -30.89 15.71
CA LYS A 335 -23.69 -31.02 16.64
C LYS A 335 -24.18 -29.67 17.19
N ILE A 336 -23.28 -28.70 17.35
CA ILE A 336 -23.61 -27.39 17.96
C ILE A 336 -23.98 -26.36 16.91
N THR A 337 -23.26 -26.32 15.78
CA THR A 337 -23.33 -25.25 14.79
C THR A 337 -23.99 -25.68 13.47
N GLY A 338 -24.30 -26.96 13.32
CA GLY A 338 -24.83 -27.52 12.08
C GLY A 338 -23.79 -27.73 10.98
N VAL A 339 -22.61 -27.13 11.08
CA VAL A 339 -21.49 -27.30 10.15
C VAL A 339 -20.35 -28.09 10.78
N ASP A 340 -19.66 -28.89 10.00
CA ASP A 340 -18.56 -29.74 10.46
C ASP A 340 -17.25 -28.98 10.73
N ASN A 341 -17.11 -27.78 10.14
CA ASN A 341 -15.96 -26.91 10.34
C ASN A 341 -16.37 -25.45 10.19
N VAL A 342 -16.10 -24.63 11.23
CA VAL A 342 -16.40 -23.19 11.20
C VAL A 342 -15.18 -22.40 10.71
N CYS A 343 -14.00 -22.60 11.30
CA CYS A 343 -12.86 -21.74 11.03
C CYS A 343 -12.34 -21.82 9.59
N GLU A 344 -12.21 -23.02 9.01
CA GLU A 344 -11.76 -23.15 7.61
C GLU A 344 -12.81 -22.62 6.63
N ARG A 345 -14.08 -23.00 6.81
CA ARG A 345 -15.17 -22.57 5.92
C ARG A 345 -15.38 -21.06 5.97
N SER A 346 -15.36 -20.45 7.16
CA SER A 346 -15.49 -19.00 7.27
C SER A 346 -14.28 -18.27 6.69
N ALA A 347 -13.06 -18.79 6.85
CA ALA A 347 -11.86 -18.20 6.24
C ALA A 347 -11.96 -18.23 4.70
N VAL A 348 -12.30 -19.38 4.13
CA VAL A 348 -12.44 -19.55 2.67
C VAL A 348 -13.55 -18.67 2.12
N LEU A 349 -14.73 -18.65 2.76
CA LEU A 349 -15.85 -17.83 2.29
C LEU A 349 -15.51 -16.34 2.33
N ALA A 350 -14.95 -15.87 3.44
CA ALA A 350 -14.59 -14.48 3.60
C ALA A 350 -13.45 -14.02 2.66
N SER A 351 -12.55 -14.95 2.28
CA SER A 351 -11.52 -14.67 1.27
C SER A 351 -12.04 -14.72 -0.19
N GLY A 352 -13.35 -14.77 -0.41
CA GLY A 352 -13.94 -14.88 -1.75
C GLY A 352 -13.73 -16.25 -2.40
N ASN A 353 -13.80 -17.31 -1.61
CA ASN A 353 -13.50 -18.71 -1.98
C ASN A 353 -12.02 -18.90 -2.42
N GLY A 354 -11.13 -18.17 -1.78
CA GLY A 354 -9.70 -18.30 -2.00
C GLY A 354 -9.09 -19.59 -1.43
N SER A 355 -7.79 -19.71 -1.50
CA SER A 355 -7.07 -20.91 -1.09
C SER A 355 -6.81 -20.96 0.42
N LEU A 356 -6.94 -22.16 1.00
CA LEU A 356 -6.64 -22.40 2.41
C LEU A 356 -5.12 -22.56 2.59
N LEU A 357 -4.47 -21.56 3.19
CA LEU A 357 -3.03 -21.59 3.48
C LEU A 357 -2.71 -22.41 4.73
N GLN A 358 -3.56 -22.32 5.74
CA GLN A 358 -3.40 -23.06 6.97
C GLN A 358 -4.72 -23.75 7.33
N LYS A 359 -4.66 -25.08 7.40
CA LYS A 359 -5.78 -25.90 7.89
C LYS A 359 -6.04 -25.64 9.37
N LYS A 360 -7.21 -26.06 9.81
CA LYS A 360 -7.67 -25.96 11.20
C LYS A 360 -6.61 -26.41 12.18
N HIS A 361 -6.29 -25.52 13.09
CA HIS A 361 -5.55 -25.83 14.32
C HIS A 361 -6.45 -25.52 15.52
N GLY A 362 -6.47 -26.40 16.50
CA GLY A 362 -7.27 -26.24 17.70
C GLY A 362 -6.42 -26.36 18.96
N GLU A 363 -6.49 -25.34 19.82
CA GLU A 363 -5.78 -25.32 21.10
C GLU A 363 -6.58 -24.50 22.11
N ASN A 364 -6.59 -24.92 23.38
CA ASN A 364 -7.22 -24.21 24.51
C ASN A 364 -8.65 -23.73 24.27
N GLY A 365 -9.43 -24.49 23.48
CA GLY A 365 -10.82 -24.16 23.17
C GLY A 365 -11.01 -23.12 22.09
N VAL A 366 -9.96 -22.74 21.38
CA VAL A 366 -9.97 -21.89 20.17
C VAL A 366 -9.54 -22.71 18.97
N THR A 367 -10.16 -22.51 17.82
CA THR A 367 -9.74 -23.07 16.53
C THR A 367 -9.48 -21.95 15.55
N THR A 368 -8.40 -22.07 14.80
CA THR A 368 -7.98 -21.08 13.80
C THR A 368 -7.69 -21.75 12.46
N ALA A 369 -7.89 -21.03 11.39
CA ALA A 369 -7.47 -21.38 10.02
C ALA A 369 -7.14 -20.10 9.26
N VAL A 370 -6.33 -20.19 8.21
CA VAL A 370 -5.98 -19.03 7.38
C VAL A 370 -6.28 -19.35 5.92
N ALA A 371 -7.00 -18.46 5.26
CA ALA A 371 -7.20 -18.50 3.81
C ALA A 371 -6.68 -17.22 3.16
N ALA A 372 -6.23 -17.34 1.91
CA ALA A 372 -5.81 -16.22 1.10
C ALA A 372 -6.78 -16.01 -0.06
N ARG A 373 -7.23 -14.78 -0.28
CA ARG A 373 -7.92 -14.44 -1.51
C ARG A 373 -6.95 -14.41 -2.69
N GLU A 374 -7.45 -14.55 -3.90
CA GLU A 374 -6.65 -14.24 -5.09
C GLU A 374 -6.22 -12.78 -5.05
N TRP A 375 -4.93 -12.57 -5.20
CA TRP A 375 -4.33 -11.25 -5.23
C TRP A 375 -3.22 -11.21 -6.28
N ARG A 376 -3.07 -10.07 -6.96
CA ARG A 376 -2.12 -9.88 -8.05
C ARG A 376 -1.44 -8.53 -7.93
N ILE A 377 -0.23 -8.44 -8.45
CA ILE A 377 0.54 -7.20 -8.51
C ILE A 377 0.24 -6.51 -9.83
N HIS A 378 0.06 -5.20 -9.77
CA HIS A 378 -0.08 -4.35 -10.95
C HIS A 378 1.05 -3.32 -11.01
N PHE A 379 1.79 -3.35 -12.14
CA PHE A 379 2.78 -2.35 -12.51
C PHE A 379 2.18 -1.41 -13.56
N GLU A 380 1.40 -0.42 -13.16
CA GLU A 380 0.88 0.62 -14.05
C GLU A 380 1.18 2.01 -13.50
#